data_d2966fd744847fa41ce41f6b5857ac78
#
_entry.id   d2966fd744847fa41ce41f6b5857ac78
#
_cell.length_a   1.000
_cell.length_b   1.000
_cell.length_c   1.000
_cell.angle_alpha   90.00
_cell.angle_beta   90.00
_cell.angle_gamma   90.00
#
_symmetry.space_group_name_H-M   'P 1'
#
loop_
_entity.id
_entity.type
_entity.pdbx_description
1 polymer ?
#
loop_
_entity_poly.entity_id
_entity_poly.type
_entity_poly.pdbx_seq_one_letter_code
_entity_poly.pdbx_strand_id
1 'polypeptide(L)'
;MDNPEAANNCYIERKSLSDFIGTMSGGLDRFHKEIQKAEEAEAYVVVLVERNLNECSVFNRLPYVSKKIKATPEYIFRNVREMIQKYKSVQFLFVKGRKEASEITKKILFSRGKCRDIDLQLAYDLKLL
;
A
#
# COMPACT_ATOMS: atom_id res chain seq x y z
N MET A 1 -5.57 28.70 1.71
CA MET A 1 -4.40 28.87 0.86
C MET A 1 -4.03 27.53 0.26
N ASP A 2 -4.00 27.47 -1.03
CA ASP A 2 -3.58 26.25 -1.68
C ASP A 2 -2.08 26.17 -1.69
N ASN A 3 -1.59 25.30 -0.85
CA ASN A 3 -0.20 24.96 -0.86
C ASN A 3 -0.02 23.90 -1.97
N PRO A 4 0.90 24.13 -2.93
CA PRO A 4 1.16 23.11 -3.96
C PRO A 4 1.48 21.75 -3.38
N GLU A 5 2.11 21.70 -2.22
CA GLU A 5 2.38 20.46 -1.53
C GLU A 5 1.10 19.81 -1.02
N ALA A 6 0.14 20.61 -0.52
CA ALA A 6 -1.14 20.09 -0.07
C ALA A 6 -1.96 19.52 -1.23
N ALA A 7 -1.91 20.17 -2.40
CA ALA A 7 -2.59 19.66 -3.59
C ALA A 7 -2.02 18.34 -4.06
N ASN A 8 -0.75 18.09 -3.79
CA ASN A 8 -0.03 16.87 -4.15
C ASN A 8 0.33 16.02 -2.94
N ASN A 9 -0.41 16.19 -1.85
CA ASN A 9 -0.09 15.58 -0.55
C ASN A 9 -0.26 14.07 -0.59
N CYS A 10 0.61 13.41 -1.33
CA CYS A 10 0.63 11.97 -1.53
C CYS A 10 1.89 11.39 -0.92
N TYR A 11 1.72 10.44 -0.03
CA TYR A 11 2.83 9.76 0.64
C TYR A 11 2.91 8.32 0.15
N ILE A 12 4.13 7.89 -0.16
CA ILE A 12 4.40 6.51 -0.54
C ILE A 12 5.05 5.83 0.65
N GLU A 13 4.40 4.80 1.16
CA GLU A 13 4.94 3.99 2.23
C GLU A 13 5.38 2.65 1.65
N ARG A 14 6.69 2.50 1.45
CA ARG A 14 7.26 1.27 0.90
C ARG A 14 7.38 0.23 2.00
N LYS A 15 6.96 -1.00 1.68
CA LYS A 15 7.02 -2.11 2.64
C LYS A 15 7.52 -3.38 1.98
N SER A 16 8.40 -4.07 2.67
CA SER A 16 8.70 -5.46 2.36
C SER A 16 7.45 -6.31 2.65
N LEU A 17 7.44 -7.54 2.15
CA LEU A 17 6.35 -8.47 2.46
C LEU A 17 6.22 -8.67 3.98
N SER A 18 7.33 -8.86 4.68
CA SER A 18 7.34 -9.07 6.12
C SER A 18 6.72 -7.88 6.87
N ASP A 19 7.12 -6.66 6.50
CA ASP A 19 6.58 -5.44 7.12
C ASP A 19 5.10 -5.26 6.82
N PHE A 20 4.68 -5.60 5.61
CA PHE A 20 3.27 -5.55 5.22
C PHE A 20 2.44 -6.50 6.10
N ILE A 21 2.88 -7.73 6.26
CA ILE A 21 2.19 -8.71 7.10
C ILE A 21 2.09 -8.20 8.54
N GLY A 22 3.19 -7.66 9.07
CA GLY A 22 3.21 -7.11 10.43
C GLY A 22 2.26 -5.94 10.60
N THR A 23 2.25 -5.01 9.66
CA THR A 23 1.37 -3.84 9.70
C THR A 23 -0.11 -4.23 9.64
N MET A 24 -0.45 -5.23 8.83
CA MET A 24 -1.84 -5.65 8.64
C MET A 24 -2.28 -6.70 9.64
N SER A 25 -1.47 -7.04 10.62
CA SER A 25 -1.81 -7.96 11.72
C SER A 25 -1.61 -7.28 13.07
N GLY A 26 -0.45 -7.46 13.71
CA GLY A 26 -0.18 -6.87 15.02
C GLY A 26 -0.15 -5.34 15.02
N GLY A 27 0.21 -4.72 13.92
CA GLY A 27 0.26 -3.26 13.77
C GLY A 27 -1.01 -2.62 13.23
N LEU A 28 -2.10 -3.38 13.08
CA LEU A 28 -3.30 -2.89 12.40
C LEU A 28 -3.92 -1.67 13.06
N ASP A 29 -4.05 -1.68 14.40
CA ASP A 29 -4.65 -0.55 15.11
C ASP A 29 -3.83 0.73 14.93
N ARG A 30 -2.51 0.62 14.97
CA ARG A 30 -1.62 1.74 14.73
C ARG A 30 -1.78 2.28 13.31
N PHE A 31 -1.89 1.37 12.35
CA PHE A 31 -2.06 1.75 10.96
C PHE A 31 -3.39 2.47 10.73
N HIS A 32 -4.49 2.01 11.35
CA HIS A 32 -5.77 2.72 11.31
C HIS A 32 -5.61 4.17 11.77
N LYS A 33 -4.89 4.38 12.87
CA LYS A 33 -4.66 5.73 13.39
C LYS A 33 -3.84 6.59 12.43
N GLU A 34 -2.85 6.01 11.78
CA GLU A 34 -2.05 6.72 10.77
C GLU A 34 -2.90 7.18 9.60
N ILE A 35 -3.77 6.30 9.10
CA ILE A 35 -4.63 6.64 7.96
C ILE A 35 -5.70 7.65 8.36
N GLN A 36 -6.24 7.57 9.57
CA GLN A 36 -7.16 8.59 10.08
C GLN A 36 -6.50 9.97 10.11
N LYS A 37 -5.26 10.05 10.57
CA LYS A 37 -4.51 11.31 10.56
C LYS A 37 -4.28 11.82 9.15
N ALA A 38 -3.99 10.90 8.21
CA ALA A 38 -3.82 11.28 6.81
C ALA A 38 -5.11 11.88 6.24
N GLU A 39 -6.26 11.28 6.53
CA GLU A 39 -7.55 11.83 6.08
C GLU A 39 -7.81 13.22 6.67
N GLU A 40 -7.55 13.40 7.94
CA GLU A 40 -7.71 14.70 8.62
C GLU A 40 -6.81 15.77 8.00
N ALA A 41 -5.62 15.37 7.56
CA ALA A 41 -4.65 16.26 6.91
C ALA A 41 -4.87 16.39 5.40
N GLU A 42 -5.91 15.77 4.86
CA GLU A 42 -6.19 15.71 3.42
C GLU A 42 -5.02 15.11 2.63
N ALA A 43 -4.29 14.19 3.24
CA ALA A 43 -3.20 13.48 2.63
C ALA A 43 -3.67 12.16 2.03
N TYR A 44 -2.97 11.68 1.01
CA TYR A 44 -3.23 10.38 0.38
C TYR A 44 -2.04 9.47 0.61
N VAL A 45 -2.30 8.23 0.97
CA VAL A 45 -1.26 7.25 1.27
C VAL A 45 -1.33 6.10 0.28
N VAL A 46 -0.20 5.80 -0.35
CA VAL A 46 -0.05 4.59 -1.16
C VAL A 46 0.88 3.65 -0.41
N VAL A 47 0.34 2.51 -0.01
CA VAL A 47 1.15 1.45 0.60
C VAL A 47 1.70 0.62 -0.54
N LEU A 48 3.00 0.75 -0.78
CA LEU A 48 3.69 0.10 -1.89
C LEU A 48 4.45 -1.12 -1.38
N VAL A 49 3.90 -2.29 -1.65
CA VAL A 49 4.47 -3.56 -1.21
C VAL A 49 5.43 -4.09 -2.28
N GLU A 50 6.65 -4.37 -1.87
CA GLU A 50 7.74 -4.76 -2.78
C GLU A 50 7.73 -6.26 -3.08
N ARG A 51 6.55 -6.79 -3.37
CA ARG A 51 6.34 -8.18 -3.77
C ARG A 51 5.03 -8.26 -4.56
N ASN A 52 4.99 -9.07 -5.61
CA ASN A 52 3.81 -9.15 -6.46
C ASN A 52 2.59 -9.70 -5.70
N LEU A 53 1.42 -9.34 -6.19
CA LEU A 53 0.16 -9.67 -5.53
C LEU A 53 -0.07 -11.18 -5.42
N ASN A 54 0.29 -11.94 -6.47
CA ASN A 54 0.12 -13.38 -6.47
C ASN A 54 0.91 -14.04 -5.34
N GLU A 55 2.16 -13.65 -5.16
CA GLU A 55 2.99 -14.19 -4.08
C GLU A 55 2.47 -13.77 -2.71
N CYS A 56 2.07 -12.51 -2.56
CA CYS A 56 1.51 -12.01 -1.30
C CYS A 56 0.25 -12.78 -0.91
N SER A 57 -0.59 -13.17 -1.89
CA SER A 57 -1.83 -13.88 -1.60
C SER A 57 -1.62 -15.30 -1.07
N VAL A 58 -0.42 -15.83 -1.22
CA VAL A 58 -0.03 -17.16 -0.74
C VAL A 58 1.26 -17.12 0.07
N PHE A 59 1.49 -16.04 0.80
CA PHE A 59 2.77 -15.83 1.49
C PHE A 59 3.13 -16.97 2.45
N ASN A 60 2.15 -17.65 3.01
CA ASN A 60 2.36 -18.78 3.92
C ASN A 60 3.00 -19.99 3.24
N ARG A 61 3.01 -20.02 1.91
CA ARG A 61 3.63 -21.09 1.10
C ARG A 61 5.04 -20.74 0.65
N LEU A 62 5.47 -19.49 0.85
CA LEU A 62 6.79 -19.05 0.41
C LEU A 62 7.87 -19.56 1.37
N PRO A 63 8.97 -20.15 0.87
CA PRO A 63 9.96 -20.79 1.73
C PRO A 63 10.74 -19.81 2.61
N TYR A 64 10.85 -18.54 2.20
CA TYR A 64 11.58 -17.52 2.94
C TYR A 64 10.70 -16.73 3.92
N VAL A 65 9.41 -17.02 3.98
CA VAL A 65 8.52 -16.42 4.97
C VAL A 65 8.53 -17.28 6.23
N SER A 66 8.71 -16.63 7.39
CA SER A 66 8.81 -17.35 8.66
C SER A 66 7.56 -18.19 8.93
N LYS A 67 7.78 -19.45 9.29
CA LYS A 67 6.70 -20.34 9.71
C LYS A 67 6.12 -19.99 11.07
N LYS A 68 6.74 -19.06 11.78
CA LYS A 68 6.23 -18.56 13.06
C LYS A 68 5.10 -17.55 12.88
N ILE A 69 4.92 -17.01 11.69
CA ILE A 69 3.83 -16.09 11.38
C ILE A 69 2.51 -16.87 11.43
N LYS A 70 1.62 -16.47 12.32
CA LYS A 70 0.32 -17.12 12.52
C LYS A 70 -0.78 -16.51 11.66
N ALA A 71 -0.60 -15.27 11.21
CA ALA A 71 -1.58 -14.61 10.35
C ALA A 71 -1.68 -15.33 9.01
N THR A 72 -2.89 -15.54 8.54
CA THR A 72 -3.13 -16.18 7.23
C THR A 72 -3.27 -15.11 6.14
N PRO A 73 -3.01 -15.47 4.87
CA PRO A 73 -3.29 -14.53 3.77
C PRO A 73 -4.72 -14.02 3.76
N GLU A 74 -5.70 -14.89 4.05
CA GLU A 74 -7.12 -14.51 4.09
C GLU A 74 -7.38 -13.43 5.14
N TYR A 75 -6.79 -13.56 6.33
CA TYR A 75 -6.91 -12.58 7.39
C TYR A 75 -6.29 -11.25 6.99
N ILE A 76 -5.07 -11.28 6.45
CA ILE A 76 -4.35 -10.08 6.02
C ILE A 76 -5.13 -9.33 4.93
N PHE A 77 -5.58 -10.05 3.90
CA PHE A 77 -6.28 -9.39 2.80
C PHE A 77 -7.70 -8.96 3.15
N ARG A 78 -8.33 -9.59 4.14
CA ARG A 78 -9.57 -9.06 4.70
C ARG A 78 -9.31 -7.69 5.34
N ASN A 79 -8.23 -7.56 6.07
CA ASN A 79 -7.86 -6.28 6.70
C ASN A 79 -7.53 -5.22 5.66
N VAL A 80 -6.85 -5.58 4.57
CA VAL A 80 -6.60 -4.68 3.43
C VAL A 80 -7.93 -4.18 2.86
N ARG A 81 -8.87 -5.08 2.63
CA ARG A 81 -10.18 -4.73 2.07
C ARG A 81 -10.93 -3.77 3.00
N GLU A 82 -10.94 -4.05 4.30
CA GLU A 82 -11.60 -3.19 5.27
C GLU A 82 -10.99 -1.79 5.30
N MET A 83 -9.68 -1.69 5.21
CA MET A 83 -8.99 -0.41 5.13
C MET A 83 -9.43 0.40 3.90
N ILE A 84 -9.45 -0.24 2.74
CA ILE A 84 -9.82 0.41 1.47
C ILE A 84 -11.28 0.87 1.51
N GLN A 85 -12.15 0.09 2.12
CA GLN A 85 -13.57 0.44 2.23
C GLN A 85 -13.83 1.55 3.25
N LYS A 86 -13.04 1.57 4.33
CA LYS A 86 -13.24 2.54 5.40
C LYS A 86 -12.64 3.91 5.08
N TYR A 87 -11.50 3.95 4.38
CA TYR A 87 -10.76 5.18 4.14
C TYR A 87 -10.62 5.46 2.65
N LYS A 88 -10.92 6.70 2.25
CA LYS A 88 -10.73 7.14 0.86
C LYS A 88 -9.30 7.57 0.57
N SER A 89 -8.48 7.68 1.61
CA SER A 89 -7.14 8.26 1.53
C SER A 89 -6.03 7.21 1.42
N VAL A 90 -6.35 5.96 1.12
CA VAL A 90 -5.35 4.90 1.04
C VAL A 90 -5.58 3.97 -0.14
N GLN A 91 -4.48 3.57 -0.77
CA GLN A 91 -4.46 2.46 -1.72
C GLN A 91 -3.29 1.55 -1.39
N PHE A 92 -3.45 0.28 -1.77
CA PHE A 92 -2.37 -0.70 -1.71
C PHE A 92 -1.95 -1.04 -3.12
N LEU A 93 -0.64 -1.07 -3.36
CA LEU A 93 -0.07 -1.39 -4.65
C LEU A 93 1.03 -2.43 -4.47
N PHE A 94 0.87 -3.58 -5.11
CA PHE A 94 1.82 -4.68 -5.04
C PHE A 94 2.60 -4.72 -6.34
N VAL A 95 3.92 -4.61 -6.26
CA VAL A 95 4.80 -4.58 -7.43
C VAL A 95 5.82 -5.71 -7.34
N LYS A 96 6.45 -6.01 -8.45
CA LYS A 96 7.32 -7.19 -8.58
C LYS A 96 8.47 -7.22 -7.57
N GLY A 97 9.05 -6.07 -7.22
CA GLY A 97 10.18 -6.03 -6.30
C GLY A 97 10.67 -4.62 -6.06
N ARG A 98 11.82 -4.52 -5.41
CA ARG A 98 12.39 -3.24 -4.96
C ARG A 98 12.71 -2.29 -6.12
N LYS A 99 13.19 -2.82 -7.24
CA LYS A 99 13.53 -2.00 -8.41
C LYS A 99 12.31 -1.33 -8.98
N GLU A 100 11.26 -2.10 -9.24
CA GLU A 100 10.00 -1.55 -9.75
C GLU A 100 9.35 -0.62 -8.74
N ALA A 101 9.43 -0.94 -7.44
CA ALA A 101 8.92 -0.07 -6.39
C ALA A 101 9.58 1.31 -6.45
N SER A 102 10.90 1.36 -6.64
CA SER A 102 11.63 2.61 -6.77
C SER A 102 11.16 3.43 -7.98
N GLU A 103 11.00 2.78 -9.13
CA GLU A 103 10.56 3.43 -10.36
C GLU A 103 9.12 3.94 -10.26
N ILE A 104 8.23 3.11 -9.72
CA ILE A 104 6.82 3.45 -9.55
C ILE A 104 6.64 4.60 -8.55
N THR A 105 7.42 4.60 -7.46
CA THR A 105 7.39 5.69 -6.48
C THR A 105 7.60 7.03 -7.16
N LYS A 106 8.61 7.13 -8.03
CA LYS A 106 8.89 8.36 -8.76
C LYS A 106 7.71 8.77 -9.64
N LYS A 107 7.14 7.82 -10.37
CA LYS A 107 6.00 8.09 -11.25
C LYS A 107 4.79 8.60 -10.49
N ILE A 108 4.49 8.00 -9.35
CA ILE A 108 3.37 8.40 -8.51
C ILE A 108 3.58 9.81 -7.97
N LEU A 109 4.77 10.09 -7.45
CA LEU A 109 5.08 11.42 -6.90
C LEU A 109 5.03 12.50 -7.97
N PHE A 110 5.45 12.20 -9.21
CA PHE A 110 5.39 13.14 -10.31
C PHE A 110 3.99 13.28 -10.93
N SER A 111 3.05 12.42 -10.56
CA SER A 111 1.68 12.48 -11.08
C SER A 111 0.87 13.65 -10.51
N ARG A 112 1.39 14.33 -9.50
CA ARG A 112 0.75 15.47 -8.84
C ARG A 112 -0.65 15.17 -8.32
N GLY A 113 -0.79 14.05 -7.62
CA GLY A 113 -2.04 13.66 -6.99
C GLY A 113 -3.02 12.92 -7.87
N LYS A 114 -2.71 12.67 -9.13
CA LYS A 114 -3.55 11.85 -10.02
C LYS A 114 -3.71 10.42 -9.51
N CYS A 115 -2.78 9.96 -8.68
CA CYS A 115 -2.87 8.65 -8.05
C CYS A 115 -4.14 8.46 -7.22
N ARG A 116 -4.75 9.56 -6.77
CA ARG A 116 -6.00 9.50 -6.00
C ARG A 116 -7.21 9.10 -6.84
N ASP A 117 -7.13 9.31 -8.14
CA ASP A 117 -8.26 9.19 -9.04
C ASP A 117 -8.27 7.89 -9.82
N ILE A 118 -7.23 7.08 -9.71
CA ILE A 118 -7.09 5.85 -10.47
C ILE A 118 -6.79 4.67 -9.55
N ASP A 119 -7.19 3.49 -10.01
CA ASP A 119 -6.78 2.23 -9.38
C ASP A 119 -5.35 1.92 -9.79
N LEU A 120 -4.43 2.12 -8.86
CA LEU A 120 -3.00 1.96 -9.14
C LEU A 120 -2.62 0.51 -9.47
N GLN A 121 -3.24 -0.46 -8.80
CA GLN A 121 -2.94 -1.86 -9.07
C GLN A 121 -3.35 -2.25 -10.49
N LEU A 122 -4.53 -1.83 -10.90
CA LEU A 122 -5.00 -2.09 -12.25
C LEU A 122 -4.10 -1.41 -13.29
N ALA A 123 -3.74 -0.15 -13.05
CA ALA A 123 -2.84 0.57 -13.94
C ALA A 123 -1.47 -0.11 -14.03
N TYR A 124 -0.94 -0.56 -12.91
CA TYR A 124 0.32 -1.29 -12.88
C TYR A 124 0.22 -2.61 -13.66
N ASP A 125 -0.82 -3.39 -13.40
CA ASP A 125 -1.00 -4.70 -14.05
C ASP A 125 -1.18 -4.56 -15.56
N LEU A 126 -1.80 -3.47 -16.00
CA LEU A 126 -1.99 -3.17 -17.44
C LEU A 126 -0.80 -2.42 -18.04
N LYS A 127 0.27 -2.22 -17.29
CA LYS A 127 1.49 -1.53 -17.74
C LYS A 127 1.24 -0.08 -18.19
N LEU A 128 0.31 0.59 -17.51
CA LEU A 128 0.00 2.00 -17.75
C LEU A 128 0.78 2.94 -16.82
N LEU A 129 1.51 2.38 -15.88
CA LEU A 129 2.41 3.14 -15.01
C LEU A 129 3.84 3.12 -15.50
#